data_4e1686b3ea8d77cc0d69b224cf873fec
#
_entry.id   4e1686b3ea8d77cc0d69b224cf873fec
#
_cell.length_a   1.000
_cell.length_b   1.000
_cell.length_c   1.000
_cell.angle_alpha   90.00
_cell.angle_beta   90.00
_cell.angle_gamma   90.00
#
_symmetry.space_group_name_H-M   'P 1'
#
loop_
_entity.id
_entity.type
_entity.pdbx_description
1 polymer ?
#
loop_
_entity_poly.entity_id
_entity_poly.type
_entity_poly.pdbx_seq_one_letter_code
_entity_poly.pdbx_strand_id
1 'polypeptide(L)'
;MYSILVADDEKIGRKGVHFLLDQMDEELDIIEAKNGKEALKYIQNHHLDILLTDIKMPFLDGIELIKEALKVQPHLKIAIFSGYSDFEYAKNALSLGVLEYILKPVNPEEFKTTIKKVIGEVDKLHESVKQEEAHEELLKEHILYNLVNGNSIEVIRKQLSGHNFNDFIPPYTRVLLLEFD
;
A
#
# COMPACT_ATOMS: atom_id res chain seq x y z
N MET A 1 -1.31 10.40 8.27
CA MET A 1 -1.82 9.28 9.10
C MET A 1 -1.61 8.00 8.33
N TYR A 2 -0.96 6.99 8.93
CA TYR A 2 -0.67 5.68 8.31
C TYR A 2 -1.42 4.59 9.05
N SER A 3 -2.03 3.65 8.33
CA SER A 3 -2.73 2.51 8.90
C SER A 3 -1.78 1.31 9.05
N ILE A 4 -1.63 0.82 10.28
CA ILE A 4 -0.75 -0.30 10.62
C ILE A 4 -1.56 -1.43 11.27
N LEU A 5 -1.54 -2.61 10.67
CA LEU A 5 -2.11 -3.81 11.26
C LEU A 5 -1.00 -4.63 11.93
N VAL A 6 -1.15 -4.85 13.22
CA VAL A 6 -0.26 -5.70 14.03
C VAL A 6 -0.92 -7.07 14.23
N ALA A 7 -0.36 -8.10 13.61
CA ALA A 7 -0.83 -9.48 13.72
C ALA A 7 0.15 -10.33 14.55
N ASP A 8 -0.30 -10.80 15.70
CA ASP A 8 0.50 -11.62 16.62
C ASP A 8 -0.49 -12.35 17.55
N ASP A 9 -0.31 -13.63 17.82
CA ASP A 9 -1.21 -14.38 18.70
C ASP A 9 -0.95 -14.10 20.19
N GLU A 10 0.24 -13.65 20.53
CA GLU A 10 0.62 -13.28 21.88
C GLU A 10 0.13 -11.87 22.24
N LYS A 11 -0.82 -11.78 23.18
CA LYS A 11 -1.33 -10.48 23.66
C LYS A 11 -0.23 -9.56 24.19
N ILE A 12 0.80 -10.12 24.82
CA ILE A 12 1.94 -9.35 25.36
C ILE A 12 2.77 -8.79 24.20
N GLY A 13 3.00 -9.59 23.16
CA GLY A 13 3.69 -9.18 21.94
C GLY A 13 2.98 -7.98 21.29
N ARG A 14 1.67 -8.09 21.01
CA ARG A 14 0.88 -6.99 20.43
C ARG A 14 0.93 -5.71 21.27
N LYS A 15 0.75 -5.82 22.62
CA LYS A 15 0.83 -4.65 23.51
C LYS A 15 2.21 -4.01 23.52
N GLY A 16 3.27 -4.81 23.44
CA GLY A 16 4.64 -4.30 23.36
C GLY A 16 4.86 -3.51 22.06
N VAL A 17 4.42 -4.04 20.93
CA VAL A 17 4.49 -3.36 19.65
C VAL A 17 3.65 -2.08 19.65
N HIS A 18 2.41 -2.15 20.13
CA HIS A 18 1.54 -0.98 20.26
C HIS A 18 2.22 0.14 21.07
N PHE A 19 2.77 -0.20 22.23
CA PHE A 19 3.50 0.75 23.06
C PHE A 19 4.71 1.39 22.36
N LEU A 20 5.44 0.64 21.52
CA LEU A 20 6.56 1.17 20.74
C LEU A 20 6.08 2.09 19.61
N LEU A 21 4.98 1.74 18.95
CA LEU A 21 4.38 2.56 17.90
C LEU A 21 3.78 3.86 18.45
N ASP A 22 3.13 3.82 19.62
CA ASP A 22 2.59 5.01 20.29
C ASP A 22 3.66 6.05 20.69
N GLN A 23 4.92 5.63 20.77
CA GLN A 23 6.05 6.52 21.08
C GLN A 23 6.66 7.16 19.82
N MET A 24 6.12 6.89 18.65
CA MET A 24 6.57 7.50 17.41
C MET A 24 5.91 8.87 17.22
N ASP A 25 6.59 9.76 16.49
CA ASP A 25 6.07 11.10 16.20
C ASP A 25 5.05 11.10 15.04
N GLU A 26 5.03 10.01 14.27
CA GLU A 26 4.15 9.81 13.13
C GLU A 26 2.72 9.51 13.60
N GLU A 27 1.73 10.06 12.90
CA GLU A 27 0.32 9.80 13.17
C GLU A 27 -0.06 8.42 12.63
N LEU A 28 -0.28 7.45 13.54
CA LEU A 28 -0.53 6.04 13.23
C LEU A 28 -1.94 5.62 13.67
N ASP A 29 -2.67 4.96 12.77
CA ASP A 29 -3.89 4.20 13.09
C ASP A 29 -3.49 2.74 13.28
N ILE A 30 -3.47 2.29 14.55
CA ILE A 30 -2.95 0.97 14.92
C ILE A 30 -4.10 -0.01 15.12
N ILE A 31 -4.16 -1.02 14.27
CA ILE A 31 -5.14 -2.09 14.31
C ILE A 31 -4.47 -3.36 14.83
N GLU A 32 -5.14 -4.12 15.69
CA GLU A 32 -4.64 -5.39 16.22
C GLU A 32 -5.42 -6.59 15.66
N ALA A 33 -4.71 -7.66 15.32
CA ALA A 33 -5.26 -8.96 15.00
C ALA A 33 -4.56 -10.05 15.82
N LYS A 34 -5.32 -10.97 16.38
CA LYS A 34 -4.80 -12.05 17.27
C LYS A 34 -4.46 -13.34 16.52
N ASN A 35 -4.57 -13.37 15.21
CA ASN A 35 -4.18 -14.48 14.34
C ASN A 35 -4.23 -14.04 12.88
N GLY A 36 -3.63 -14.85 12.00
CA GLY A 36 -3.57 -14.53 10.58
C GLY A 36 -4.94 -14.49 9.88
N LYS A 37 -5.95 -15.27 10.32
CA LYS A 37 -7.29 -15.22 9.74
C LYS A 37 -8.01 -13.89 10.02
N GLU A 38 -7.89 -13.38 11.25
CA GLU A 38 -8.44 -12.09 11.63
C GLU A 38 -7.77 -10.95 10.86
N ALA A 39 -6.44 -11.01 10.75
CA ALA A 39 -5.66 -10.08 9.95
C ALA A 39 -6.07 -10.08 8.47
N LEU A 40 -6.17 -11.26 7.85
CA LEU A 40 -6.58 -11.38 6.45
C LEU A 40 -7.98 -10.84 6.21
N LYS A 41 -8.93 -11.15 7.10
CA LYS A 41 -10.30 -10.61 7.02
C LYS A 41 -10.32 -9.08 7.08
N TYR A 42 -9.46 -8.46 7.90
CA TYR A 42 -9.34 -7.01 7.95
C TYR A 42 -8.81 -6.46 6.61
N ILE A 43 -7.71 -7.02 6.10
CA ILE A 43 -7.06 -6.63 4.84
C ILE A 43 -8.01 -6.73 3.64
N GLN A 44 -8.91 -7.72 3.63
CA GLN A 44 -9.90 -7.90 2.56
C GLN A 44 -10.98 -6.80 2.53
N ASN A 45 -11.21 -6.10 3.64
CA ASN A 45 -12.32 -5.15 3.76
C ASN A 45 -11.87 -3.70 3.96
N HIS A 46 -10.59 -3.46 4.22
CA HIS A 46 -10.05 -2.13 4.51
C HIS A 46 -8.71 -1.95 3.80
N HIS A 47 -8.45 -0.73 3.35
CA HIS A 47 -7.13 -0.37 2.87
C HIS A 47 -6.15 -0.35 4.06
N LEU A 48 -4.92 -0.81 3.82
CA LEU A 48 -3.87 -0.89 4.81
C LEU A 48 -2.54 -0.46 4.19
N ASP A 49 -1.79 0.39 4.90
CA ASP A 49 -0.46 0.82 4.46
C ASP A 49 0.62 -0.17 4.86
N ILE A 50 0.56 -0.65 6.11
CA ILE A 50 1.61 -1.49 6.70
C ILE A 50 1.00 -2.71 7.41
N LEU A 51 1.54 -3.88 7.11
CA LEU A 51 1.33 -5.10 7.88
C LEU A 51 2.59 -5.41 8.68
N LEU A 52 2.47 -5.46 10.01
CA LEU A 52 3.49 -5.96 10.92
C LEU A 52 3.00 -7.29 11.50
N THR A 53 3.62 -8.40 11.14
CA THR A 53 3.14 -9.73 11.49
C THR A 53 4.19 -10.59 12.18
N ASP A 54 3.77 -11.38 13.18
CA ASP A 54 4.57 -12.54 13.59
C ASP A 54 4.48 -13.64 12.54
N ILE A 55 5.42 -14.57 12.56
CA ILE A 55 5.45 -15.74 11.69
C ILE A 55 4.56 -16.84 12.25
N LYS A 56 4.75 -17.22 13.52
CA LYS A 56 4.02 -18.33 14.10
C LYS A 56 2.72 -17.86 14.74
N MET A 57 1.64 -18.08 14.04
CA MET A 57 0.29 -17.83 14.53
C MET A 57 -0.62 -19.01 14.25
N PRO A 58 -1.65 -19.26 15.08
CA PRO A 58 -2.62 -20.30 14.86
C PRO A 58 -3.49 -20.00 13.61
N PHE A 59 -4.00 -21.06 12.98
CA PHE A 59 -4.92 -21.07 11.83
C PHE A 59 -4.32 -20.63 10.50
N LEU A 60 -3.60 -19.54 10.44
CA LEU A 60 -2.90 -18.99 9.28
C LEU A 60 -1.61 -18.36 9.78
N ASP A 61 -0.47 -18.92 9.38
CA ASP A 61 0.83 -18.38 9.77
C ASP A 61 1.16 -17.07 9.03
N GLY A 62 2.19 -16.36 9.50
CA GLY A 62 2.55 -15.05 8.95
C GLY A 62 3.00 -15.10 7.49
N ILE A 63 3.66 -16.18 7.07
CA ILE A 63 4.12 -16.35 5.68
C ILE A 63 2.92 -16.59 4.75
N GLU A 64 1.96 -17.41 5.17
CA GLU A 64 0.73 -17.63 4.43
C GLU A 64 -0.13 -16.35 4.41
N LEU A 65 -0.22 -15.64 5.54
CA LEU A 65 -0.91 -14.35 5.63
C LEU A 65 -0.33 -13.36 4.62
N ILE A 66 1.00 -13.22 4.54
CA ILE A 66 1.67 -12.32 3.61
C ILE A 66 1.31 -12.65 2.16
N LYS A 67 1.35 -13.94 1.79
CA LYS A 67 0.99 -14.39 0.43
C LYS A 67 -0.44 -14.01 0.05
N GLU A 68 -1.38 -14.24 0.95
CA GLU A 68 -2.80 -13.93 0.70
C GLU A 68 -3.06 -12.40 0.74
N ALA A 69 -2.40 -11.68 1.65
CA ALA A 69 -2.50 -10.22 1.74
C ALA A 69 -2.03 -9.53 0.45
N LEU A 70 -0.89 -9.95 -0.11
CA LEU A 70 -0.34 -9.38 -1.35
C LEU A 70 -1.20 -9.67 -2.59
N LYS A 71 -2.02 -10.74 -2.60
CA LYS A 71 -3.01 -10.95 -3.67
C LYS A 71 -4.14 -9.92 -3.63
N VAL A 72 -4.52 -9.48 -2.42
CA VAL A 72 -5.60 -8.51 -2.20
C VAL A 72 -5.08 -7.07 -2.34
N GLN A 73 -3.93 -6.79 -1.75
CA GLN A 73 -3.28 -5.48 -1.75
C GLN A 73 -1.80 -5.61 -2.17
N PRO A 74 -1.50 -5.57 -3.47
CA PRO A 74 -0.13 -5.80 -3.99
C PRO A 74 0.91 -4.79 -3.54
N HIS A 75 0.47 -3.60 -3.10
CA HIS A 75 1.35 -2.50 -2.68
C HIS A 75 1.52 -2.41 -1.17
N LEU A 76 0.86 -3.30 -0.40
CA LEU A 76 0.96 -3.36 1.06
C LEU A 76 2.43 -3.51 1.49
N LYS A 77 2.88 -2.63 2.37
CA LYS A 77 4.23 -2.71 2.93
C LYS A 77 4.24 -3.67 4.10
N ILE A 78 5.22 -4.56 4.13
CA ILE A 78 5.23 -5.68 5.09
C ILE A 78 6.54 -5.69 5.86
N ALA A 79 6.41 -5.78 7.19
CA ALA A 79 7.50 -6.09 8.09
C ALA A 79 7.14 -7.30 8.97
N ILE A 80 8.12 -8.14 9.26
CA ILE A 80 7.98 -9.27 10.18
C ILE A 80 8.58 -8.89 11.53
N PHE A 81 7.88 -9.23 12.61
CA PHE A 81 8.33 -9.03 13.98
C PHE A 81 8.21 -10.35 14.75
N SER A 82 9.27 -11.13 14.80
CA SER A 82 9.22 -12.52 15.28
C SER A 82 10.35 -12.89 16.23
N GLY A 83 10.08 -13.80 17.17
CA GLY A 83 11.07 -14.41 18.05
C GLY A 83 11.92 -15.51 17.36
N TYR A 84 11.67 -15.80 16.11
CA TYR A 84 12.35 -16.86 15.38
C TYR A 84 13.43 -16.30 14.46
N SER A 85 14.67 -16.71 14.71
CA SER A 85 15.84 -16.35 13.88
C SER A 85 16.15 -17.38 12.79
N ASP A 86 15.15 -18.20 12.41
CA ASP A 86 15.34 -19.26 11.42
C ASP A 86 15.60 -18.65 10.03
N PHE A 87 16.71 -19.02 9.46
CA PHE A 87 17.16 -18.55 8.15
C PHE A 87 16.15 -18.85 7.02
N GLU A 88 15.45 -20.00 7.11
CA GLU A 88 14.45 -20.37 6.09
C GLU A 88 13.26 -19.42 6.11
N TYR A 89 12.80 -18.96 7.28
CA TYR A 89 11.73 -17.96 7.36
C TYR A 89 12.16 -16.60 6.78
N ALA A 90 13.36 -16.15 7.13
CA ALA A 90 13.89 -14.91 6.59
C ALA A 90 14.04 -14.96 5.06
N LYS A 91 14.54 -16.06 4.51
CA LYS A 91 14.67 -16.28 3.07
C LYS A 91 13.31 -16.28 2.36
N ASN A 92 12.32 -16.97 2.92
CA ASN A 92 10.96 -16.99 2.38
C ASN A 92 10.33 -15.60 2.41
N ALA A 93 10.50 -14.85 3.50
CA ALA A 93 10.01 -13.49 3.65
C ALA A 93 10.61 -12.55 2.58
N LEU A 94 11.92 -12.59 2.38
CA LEU A 94 12.60 -11.79 1.36
C LEU A 94 12.09 -12.10 -0.05
N SER A 95 11.81 -13.37 -0.37
CA SER A 95 11.27 -13.76 -1.68
C SER A 95 9.84 -13.24 -1.93
N LEU A 96 9.11 -12.88 -0.87
CA LEU A 96 7.77 -12.30 -0.91
C LEU A 96 7.78 -10.75 -0.92
N GLY A 97 8.97 -10.12 -0.89
CA GLY A 97 9.08 -8.67 -0.89
C GLY A 97 8.85 -8.02 0.49
N VAL A 98 9.02 -8.79 1.57
CA VAL A 98 9.02 -8.22 2.94
C VAL A 98 10.16 -7.22 3.06
N LEU A 99 9.86 -6.01 3.54
CA LEU A 99 10.83 -4.93 3.62
C LEU A 99 11.83 -5.11 4.77
N GLU A 100 11.31 -5.54 5.92
CA GLU A 100 12.12 -5.63 7.15
C GLU A 100 11.75 -6.88 7.95
N TYR A 101 12.76 -7.48 8.57
CA TYR A 101 12.61 -8.62 9.46
C TYR A 101 13.21 -8.27 10.82
N ILE A 102 12.35 -8.06 11.81
CA ILE A 102 12.71 -7.60 13.15
C ILE A 102 12.68 -8.78 14.11
N LEU A 103 13.80 -9.05 14.79
CA LEU A 103 13.90 -10.11 15.79
C LEU A 103 13.47 -9.62 17.17
N LYS A 104 12.65 -10.40 17.86
CA LYS A 104 12.34 -10.24 19.30
C LYS A 104 13.45 -10.87 20.15
N PRO A 105 13.87 -10.25 21.28
CA PRO A 105 13.52 -8.92 21.74
C PRO A 105 14.24 -7.82 20.97
N VAL A 106 13.55 -6.73 20.66
CA VAL A 106 14.10 -5.61 19.91
C VAL A 106 14.44 -4.43 20.82
N ASN A 107 15.48 -3.71 20.46
CA ASN A 107 15.77 -2.42 21.07
C ASN A 107 14.72 -1.38 20.56
N PRO A 108 14.11 -0.55 21.45
CA PRO A 108 13.11 0.43 21.03
C PRO A 108 13.57 1.39 19.94
N GLU A 109 14.82 1.85 19.97
CA GLU A 109 15.37 2.77 18.95
C GLU A 109 15.57 2.08 17.59
N GLU A 110 16.01 0.82 17.62
CA GLU A 110 16.11 0.00 16.42
C GLU A 110 14.74 -0.25 15.79
N PHE A 111 13.74 -0.57 16.62
CA PHE A 111 12.35 -0.73 16.17
C PHE A 111 11.83 0.54 15.49
N LYS A 112 11.94 1.70 16.15
CA LYS A 112 11.51 2.97 15.60
C LYS A 112 12.20 3.29 14.27
N THR A 113 13.51 3.09 14.21
CA THR A 113 14.29 3.32 12.98
C THR A 113 13.80 2.44 11.84
N THR A 114 13.50 1.18 12.14
CA THR A 114 13.02 0.21 11.15
C THR A 114 11.61 0.57 10.66
N ILE A 115 10.70 0.91 11.56
CA ILE A 115 9.34 1.33 11.16
C ILE A 115 9.38 2.63 10.35
N LYS A 116 10.24 3.60 10.68
CA LYS A 116 10.44 4.82 9.87
C LYS A 116 10.89 4.51 8.44
N LYS A 117 11.73 3.50 8.23
CA LYS A 117 12.08 3.06 6.87
C LYS A 117 10.86 2.50 6.13
N VAL A 118 10.04 1.70 6.79
CA VAL A 118 8.82 1.13 6.19
C VAL A 118 7.85 2.25 5.81
N ILE A 119 7.65 3.24 6.69
CA ILE A 119 6.83 4.44 6.43
C ILE A 119 7.38 5.20 5.20
N GLY A 120 8.70 5.39 5.11
CA GLY A 120 9.31 6.03 3.94
C GLY A 120 9.06 5.31 2.62
N GLU A 121 8.87 3.97 2.63
CA GLU A 121 8.47 3.23 1.44
C GLU A 121 6.96 3.38 1.12
N VAL A 122 6.12 3.62 2.13
CA VAL A 122 4.71 4.02 1.94
C VAL A 122 4.64 5.40 1.29
N ASP A 123 5.42 6.37 1.79
CA ASP A 123 5.45 7.73 1.24
C ASP A 123 5.84 7.75 -0.23
N LYS A 124 6.88 7.01 -0.61
CA LYS A 124 7.29 6.89 -2.02
C LYS A 124 6.16 6.32 -2.90
N LEU A 125 5.41 5.35 -2.38
CA LEU A 125 4.27 4.80 -3.09
C LEU A 125 3.17 5.85 -3.26
N HIS A 126 2.81 6.57 -2.19
CA HIS A 126 1.80 7.62 -2.24
C HIS A 126 2.18 8.76 -3.19
N GLU A 127 3.47 9.14 -3.20
CA GLU A 127 3.98 10.16 -4.14
C GLU A 127 3.90 9.69 -5.59
N SER A 128 4.25 8.43 -5.88
CA SER A 128 4.16 7.89 -7.25
C SER A 128 2.71 7.83 -7.74
N VAL A 129 1.78 7.40 -6.90
CA VAL A 129 0.34 7.36 -7.24
C VAL A 129 -0.18 8.78 -7.50
N LYS A 130 0.15 9.75 -6.65
CA LYS A 130 -0.24 11.16 -6.89
C LYS A 130 0.32 11.74 -8.19
N GLN A 131 1.55 11.38 -8.55
CA GLN A 131 2.17 11.83 -9.80
C GLN A 131 1.47 11.19 -11.01
N GLU A 132 1.09 9.91 -10.94
CA GLU A 132 0.34 9.23 -11.98
C GLU A 132 -1.06 9.84 -12.15
N GLU A 133 -1.80 10.07 -11.05
CA GLU A 133 -3.11 10.72 -11.06
C GLU A 133 -3.05 12.14 -11.65
N ALA A 134 -2.07 12.95 -11.23
CA ALA A 134 -1.88 14.31 -11.77
C ALA A 134 -1.52 14.29 -13.26
N HIS A 135 -0.71 13.32 -13.69
CA HIS A 135 -0.39 13.14 -15.10
C HIS A 135 -1.61 12.73 -15.93
N GLU A 136 -2.42 11.82 -15.43
CA GLU A 136 -3.68 11.44 -16.07
C GLU A 136 -4.66 12.62 -16.19
N GLU A 137 -4.76 13.45 -15.14
CA GLU A 137 -5.63 14.63 -15.16
C GLU A 137 -5.20 15.64 -16.22
N LEU A 138 -3.90 15.93 -16.29
CA LEU A 138 -3.33 16.79 -17.33
C LEU A 138 -3.56 16.24 -18.75
N LEU A 139 -3.46 14.94 -18.94
CA LEU A 139 -3.77 14.30 -20.21
C LEU A 139 -5.25 14.44 -20.57
N LYS A 140 -6.15 14.26 -19.61
CA LYS A 140 -7.60 14.48 -19.80
C LYS A 140 -7.91 15.91 -20.23
N GLU A 141 -7.34 16.90 -19.52
CA GLU A 141 -7.48 18.31 -19.88
C GLU A 141 -6.94 18.61 -21.29
N HIS A 142 -5.76 18.08 -21.62
CA HIS A 142 -5.17 18.26 -22.95
C HIS A 142 -6.04 17.67 -24.06
N ILE A 143 -6.62 16.50 -23.86
CA ILE A 143 -7.54 15.86 -24.80
C ILE A 143 -8.77 16.72 -24.99
N LEU A 144 -9.40 17.17 -23.89
CA LEU A 144 -10.60 18.01 -23.95
C LEU A 144 -10.32 19.33 -24.66
N TYR A 145 -9.21 20.00 -24.35
CA TYR A 145 -8.80 21.22 -25.03
C TYR A 145 -8.65 21.03 -26.55
N ASN A 146 -8.01 19.95 -26.99
CA ASN A 146 -7.84 19.66 -28.41
C ASN A 146 -9.16 19.35 -29.10
N LEU A 147 -10.08 18.62 -28.42
CA LEU A 147 -11.41 18.31 -28.97
C LEU A 147 -12.26 19.58 -29.14
N VAL A 148 -12.25 20.48 -28.16
CA VAL A 148 -12.98 21.76 -28.21
C VAL A 148 -12.44 22.67 -29.31
N ASN A 149 -11.12 22.66 -29.56
CA ASN A 149 -10.51 23.44 -30.66
C ASN A 149 -10.61 22.78 -32.04
N GLY A 150 -11.40 21.71 -32.18
CA GLY A 150 -11.68 21.08 -33.45
C GLY A 150 -10.57 20.21 -34.04
N ASN A 151 -9.59 19.84 -33.22
CA ASN A 151 -8.55 18.91 -33.64
C ASN A 151 -9.13 17.51 -33.84
N SER A 152 -8.71 16.82 -34.92
CA SER A 152 -9.23 15.50 -35.20
C SER A 152 -8.77 14.48 -34.17
N ILE A 153 -9.65 13.52 -33.87
CA ILE A 153 -9.35 12.42 -32.95
C ILE A 153 -8.08 11.64 -33.35
N GLU A 154 -7.80 11.54 -34.65
CA GLU A 154 -6.61 10.88 -35.17
C GLU A 154 -5.31 11.60 -34.78
N VAL A 155 -5.32 12.93 -34.77
CA VAL A 155 -4.18 13.75 -34.32
C VAL A 155 -3.95 13.56 -32.83
N ILE A 156 -5.03 13.59 -32.04
CA ILE A 156 -4.96 13.41 -30.58
C ILE A 156 -4.43 12.00 -30.22
N ARG A 157 -4.93 10.96 -30.90
CA ARG A 157 -4.43 9.58 -30.70
C ARG A 157 -2.94 9.43 -31.02
N LYS A 158 -2.41 10.12 -32.02
CA LYS A 158 -0.97 10.09 -32.33
C LYS A 158 -0.12 10.76 -31.25
N GLN A 159 -0.64 11.78 -30.59
CA GLN A 159 0.06 12.48 -29.51
C GLN A 159 0.06 11.69 -28.19
N LEU A 160 -0.93 10.82 -27.99
CA LEU A 160 -1.07 9.95 -26.82
C LEU A 160 -0.25 8.65 -26.92
N SER A 161 0.91 8.70 -27.56
CA SER A 161 1.76 7.52 -27.77
C SER A 161 1.94 6.70 -26.47
N GLY A 162 1.36 5.49 -26.44
CA GLY A 162 1.44 4.56 -25.31
C GLY A 162 0.21 4.51 -24.40
N HIS A 163 -0.78 5.39 -24.58
CA HIS A 163 -2.02 5.39 -23.81
C HIS A 163 -3.22 5.09 -24.71
N ASN A 164 -4.19 4.35 -24.17
CA ASN A 164 -5.42 4.09 -24.90
C ASN A 164 -6.37 5.30 -24.75
N PHE A 165 -6.72 5.96 -25.85
CA PHE A 165 -7.64 7.10 -25.87
C PHE A 165 -8.98 6.84 -25.16
N ASN A 166 -9.47 5.61 -25.21
CA ASN A 166 -10.74 5.24 -24.61
C ASN A 166 -10.68 5.20 -23.06
N ASP A 167 -9.48 5.13 -22.46
CA ASP A 167 -9.33 5.13 -21.00
C ASP A 167 -9.55 6.53 -20.41
N PHE A 168 -9.35 7.57 -21.24
CA PHE A 168 -9.51 8.98 -20.83
C PHE A 168 -10.90 9.57 -21.11
N ILE A 169 -11.65 8.99 -22.06
CA ILE A 169 -12.97 9.49 -22.44
C ILE A 169 -14.00 8.38 -22.26
N PRO A 170 -14.88 8.49 -21.26
CA PRO A 170 -15.97 7.54 -21.09
C PRO A 170 -16.82 7.46 -22.36
N PRO A 171 -17.30 6.27 -22.76
CA PRO A 171 -18.04 6.06 -24.02
C PRO A 171 -19.34 6.87 -24.13
N TYR A 172 -19.77 7.53 -23.06
CA TYR A 172 -21.00 8.34 -22.99
C TYR A 172 -20.75 9.84 -22.82
N THR A 173 -19.51 10.33 -22.96
CA THR A 173 -19.21 11.76 -22.83
C THR A 173 -19.75 12.50 -24.03
N ARG A 174 -20.83 13.30 -23.83
CA ARG A 174 -21.29 14.31 -24.79
C ARG A 174 -20.67 15.64 -24.41
N VAL A 175 -19.92 16.24 -25.32
CA VAL A 175 -19.45 17.61 -25.17
C VAL A 175 -20.58 18.52 -25.61
N LEU A 176 -21.13 19.30 -24.71
CA LEU A 176 -22.13 20.34 -24.99
C LEU A 176 -21.35 21.66 -25.02
N LEU A 177 -21.19 22.23 -26.23
CA LEU A 177 -20.65 23.56 -26.42
C LEU A 177 -21.81 24.55 -26.28
N LEU A 178 -21.76 25.38 -25.23
CA LEU A 178 -22.66 26.52 -25.08
C LEU A 178 -21.87 27.78 -25.50
N GLU A 179 -22.22 28.37 -26.59
CA GLU A 179 -21.75 29.67 -27.03
C GLU A 179 -22.68 30.74 -26.43
N PHE A 180 -22.12 31.64 -25.64
CA PHE A 180 -22.81 32.80 -25.10
C PHE A 180 -22.37 34.01 -25.91
N ASP A 181 -23.34 34.67 -26.59
CA ASP A 181 -23.15 35.96 -27.24
C ASP A 181 -23.04 37.10 -26.19
#